data_da388fa2fa5e0a6fae968435c95079b9
#
_entry.id   da388fa2fa5e0a6fae968435c95079b9
#
_cell.length_a   1.000
_cell.length_b   1.000
_cell.length_c   1.000
_cell.angle_alpha   90.00
_cell.angle_beta   90.00
_cell.angle_gamma   90.00
#
_symmetry.space_group_name_H-M   'P 1'
#
loop_
_entity.id
_entity.type
_entity.pdbx_description
1 polymer ?
#
loop_
_entity_poly.entity_id
_entity_poly.type
_entity_poly.pdbx_seq_one_letter_code
_entity_poly.pdbx_strand_id
1 'polypeptide(L)'
;MGKRILRVYLAKNDTPYSAAYAKLEMPASPWEVWDAMEKVRLQTDDILYMEVEDYYAFGYLSPHLDGLDISLNELNDLAAQLAALDEVQGIAFEGMFSIEVQRKVNANGGVITLQDLRDLAVSAKTDCYHVVDAADDAQLGRFYAENASTSSNTYSRLSVCSVS
;
A
#
# COMPACT_ATOMS: atom_id res chain seq x y z
N MET A 1 -15.97 8.26 -9.59
CA MET A 1 -14.67 7.71 -9.99
C MET A 1 -13.89 7.24 -8.78
N GLY A 2 -13.31 6.06 -8.88
CA GLY A 2 -12.54 5.50 -7.78
C GLY A 2 -11.20 6.20 -7.59
N LYS A 3 -10.68 6.07 -6.38
CA LYS A 3 -9.37 6.58 -6.01
C LYS A 3 -8.29 5.78 -6.73
N ARG A 4 -7.33 6.45 -7.33
CA ARG A 4 -6.19 5.80 -7.99
C ARG A 4 -5.11 5.52 -6.98
N ILE A 5 -4.68 4.28 -6.90
CA ILE A 5 -3.66 3.83 -5.95
C ILE A 5 -2.34 3.56 -6.64
N LEU A 6 -2.39 2.88 -7.79
CA LEU A 6 -1.20 2.49 -8.55
C LEU A 6 -1.47 2.63 -10.04
N ARG A 7 -0.42 2.87 -10.80
CA ARG A 7 -0.45 2.69 -12.27
C ARG A 7 0.63 1.70 -12.63
N VAL A 8 0.26 0.65 -13.36
CA VAL A 8 1.21 -0.39 -13.77
C VAL A 8 1.39 -0.39 -15.27
N TYR A 9 2.60 -0.70 -15.70
CA TYR A 9 2.97 -0.97 -17.08
C TYR A 9 3.03 -2.47 -17.27
N LEU A 10 2.36 -2.96 -18.32
CA LEU A 10 2.25 -4.38 -18.63
C LEU A 10 2.76 -4.65 -20.04
N ALA A 11 3.57 -5.69 -20.19
CA ALA A 11 4.14 -6.09 -21.47
C ALA A 11 4.54 -7.57 -21.41
N LYS A 12 5.09 -8.09 -22.52
CA LYS A 12 5.71 -9.41 -22.50
C LYS A 12 7.09 -9.30 -21.86
N ASN A 13 7.46 -10.28 -21.04
CA ASN A 13 8.73 -10.25 -20.32
C ASN A 13 9.95 -10.26 -21.23
N ASP A 14 9.88 -10.93 -22.39
CA ASP A 14 10.97 -10.99 -23.36
C ASP A 14 11.09 -9.74 -24.24
N THR A 15 10.01 -8.94 -24.33
CA THR A 15 9.98 -7.71 -25.12
C THR A 15 9.27 -6.58 -24.35
N PRO A 16 9.80 -6.20 -23.16
CA PRO A 16 9.06 -5.30 -22.27
C PRO A 16 8.84 -3.88 -22.81
N TYR A 17 9.63 -3.47 -23.79
CA TYR A 17 9.51 -2.12 -24.38
C TYR A 17 9.00 -2.16 -25.81
N SER A 18 8.32 -3.24 -26.20
CA SER A 18 7.70 -3.36 -27.51
C SER A 18 6.45 -2.49 -27.62
N ALA A 19 5.90 -2.39 -28.84
CA ALA A 19 4.64 -1.67 -29.06
C ALA A 19 3.41 -2.34 -28.45
N ALA A 20 3.51 -3.63 -28.09
CA ALA A 20 2.41 -4.39 -27.48
C ALA A 20 2.49 -4.28 -25.95
N TYR A 21 2.00 -3.18 -25.43
CA TYR A 21 1.97 -2.92 -23.99
C TYR A 21 0.63 -2.34 -23.58
N ALA A 22 0.39 -2.29 -22.28
CA ALA A 22 -0.76 -1.60 -21.71
C ALA A 22 -0.35 -0.90 -20.42
N LYS A 23 -1.09 0.15 -20.08
CA LYS A 23 -0.99 0.81 -18.78
C LYS A 23 -2.34 0.63 -18.09
N LEU A 24 -2.30 0.25 -16.82
CA LEU A 24 -3.51 -0.06 -16.06
C LEU A 24 -3.51 0.73 -14.75
N GLU A 25 -4.58 1.51 -14.55
CA GLU A 25 -4.81 2.19 -13.27
C GLU A 25 -5.49 1.22 -12.31
N MET A 26 -4.96 1.12 -11.10
CA MET A 26 -5.51 0.23 -10.06
C MET A 26 -6.10 1.04 -8.93
N PRO A 27 -7.19 0.61 -8.32
CA PRO A 27 -7.90 -0.65 -8.59
C PRO A 27 -8.65 -0.62 -9.91
N ALA A 28 -8.58 -1.72 -10.64
CA ALA A 28 -9.18 -1.88 -11.95
C ALA A 28 -10.33 -2.90 -11.88
N SER A 29 -11.35 -2.68 -12.70
CA SER A 29 -12.43 -3.64 -12.85
C SER A 29 -11.95 -4.87 -13.64
N PRO A 30 -12.67 -6.01 -13.56
CA PRO A 30 -12.31 -7.18 -14.37
C PRO A 30 -12.27 -6.88 -15.87
N TRP A 31 -13.14 -6.01 -16.36
CA TRP A 31 -13.16 -5.59 -17.75
C TRP A 31 -11.89 -4.81 -18.13
N GLU A 32 -11.48 -3.88 -17.26
CA GLU A 32 -10.27 -3.10 -17.49
C GLU A 32 -9.01 -3.96 -17.52
N VAL A 33 -8.95 -4.95 -16.61
CA VAL A 33 -7.85 -5.93 -16.57
C VAL A 33 -7.83 -6.74 -17.87
N TRP A 34 -8.99 -7.24 -18.29
CA TRP A 34 -9.12 -8.02 -19.52
C TRP A 34 -8.66 -7.19 -20.74
N ASP A 35 -9.12 -5.95 -20.85
CA ASP A 35 -8.76 -5.07 -21.95
C ASP A 35 -7.25 -4.81 -22.00
N ALA A 36 -6.64 -4.58 -20.84
CA ALA A 36 -5.19 -4.38 -20.75
C ALA A 36 -4.43 -5.62 -21.20
N MET A 37 -4.86 -6.80 -20.76
CA MET A 37 -4.20 -8.07 -21.15
C MET A 37 -4.34 -8.34 -22.65
N GLU A 38 -5.47 -7.98 -23.25
CA GLU A 38 -5.65 -8.08 -24.70
C GLU A 38 -4.64 -7.24 -25.47
N LYS A 39 -4.35 -6.04 -24.97
CA LYS A 39 -3.36 -5.13 -25.59
C LYS A 39 -1.94 -5.68 -25.52
N VAL A 40 -1.62 -6.41 -24.47
CA VAL A 40 -0.29 -7.03 -24.29
C VAL A 40 -0.09 -8.20 -25.23
N ARG A 41 -1.17 -8.90 -25.63
CA ARG A 41 -1.14 -10.00 -26.59
C ARG A 41 -0.27 -11.18 -26.15
N LEU A 42 -0.40 -11.58 -24.86
CA LEU A 42 0.32 -12.74 -24.35
C LEU A 42 -0.11 -14.02 -25.07
N GLN A 43 0.88 -14.84 -25.44
CA GLN A 43 0.65 -16.21 -25.92
C GLN A 43 0.78 -17.18 -24.74
N THR A 44 0.49 -18.45 -24.98
CA THR A 44 0.41 -19.48 -23.93
C THR A 44 1.67 -19.58 -23.08
N ASP A 45 2.84 -19.44 -23.71
CA ASP A 45 4.13 -19.60 -23.01
C ASP A 45 4.79 -18.26 -22.63
N ASP A 46 4.09 -17.14 -22.89
CA ASP A 46 4.64 -15.82 -22.57
C ASP A 46 4.49 -15.53 -21.08
N ILE A 47 5.50 -14.85 -20.54
CA ILE A 47 5.49 -14.37 -19.15
C ILE A 47 5.14 -12.88 -19.16
N LEU A 48 4.25 -12.48 -18.26
CA LEU A 48 3.86 -11.09 -18.11
C LEU A 48 4.97 -10.30 -17.40
N TYR A 49 5.39 -9.21 -18.04
CA TYR A 49 6.23 -8.20 -17.40
C TYR A 49 5.31 -7.15 -16.78
N MET A 50 5.53 -6.85 -15.50
CA MET A 50 4.75 -5.87 -14.78
C MET A 50 5.67 -4.94 -14.01
N GLU A 51 5.48 -3.64 -14.19
CA GLU A 51 6.23 -2.62 -13.48
C GLU A 51 5.27 -1.55 -12.97
N VAL A 52 5.38 -1.18 -11.70
CA VAL A 52 4.58 -0.08 -11.16
C VAL A 52 5.24 1.23 -11.55
N GLU A 53 4.55 2.04 -12.35
CA GLU A 53 5.04 3.32 -12.81
C GLU A 53 4.79 4.46 -11.83
N ASP A 54 3.67 4.39 -11.11
CA ASP A 54 3.26 5.46 -10.20
C ASP A 54 2.52 4.86 -9.01
N TYR A 55 2.87 5.30 -7.82
CA TYR A 55 2.23 4.91 -6.56
C TYR A 55 1.31 6.00 -6.02
N TYR A 56 1.22 7.15 -6.69
CA TYR A 56 0.43 8.30 -6.25
C TYR A 56 0.71 8.64 -4.78
N ALA A 57 -0.34 8.64 -3.94
CA ALA A 57 -0.19 8.96 -2.52
C ALA A 57 0.56 7.89 -1.71
N PHE A 58 0.79 6.71 -2.29
CA PHE A 58 1.42 5.57 -1.60
C PHE A 58 2.87 5.36 -2.02
N GLY A 59 3.57 6.43 -2.40
CA GLY A 59 4.96 6.36 -2.85
C GLY A 59 5.91 5.68 -1.86
N TYR A 60 5.61 5.71 -0.57
CA TYR A 60 6.40 5.05 0.46
C TYR A 60 6.41 3.53 0.34
N LEU A 61 5.47 2.94 -0.42
CA LEU A 61 5.43 1.49 -0.66
C LEU A 61 6.43 1.04 -1.72
N SER A 62 6.91 1.94 -2.58
CA SER A 62 7.75 1.60 -3.72
C SER A 62 8.97 0.74 -3.36
N PRO A 63 9.80 1.11 -2.38
CA PRO A 63 10.99 0.30 -2.05
C PRO A 63 10.66 -1.11 -1.56
N HIS A 64 9.44 -1.32 -1.10
CA HIS A 64 9.02 -2.59 -0.49
C HIS A 64 8.24 -3.47 -1.44
N LEU A 65 7.43 -2.88 -2.33
CA LEU A 65 6.65 -3.65 -3.30
C LEU A 65 7.45 -4.05 -4.52
N ASP A 66 8.38 -3.23 -4.97
CA ASP A 66 9.14 -3.49 -6.20
C ASP A 66 9.97 -4.78 -6.11
N GLY A 67 10.33 -5.21 -4.91
CA GLY A 67 11.10 -6.44 -4.72
C GLY A 67 10.27 -7.69 -4.47
N LEU A 68 8.95 -7.59 -4.41
CA LEU A 68 8.08 -8.72 -4.11
C LEU A 68 7.59 -9.41 -5.38
N ASP A 69 7.45 -10.73 -5.30
CA ASP A 69 6.83 -11.53 -6.34
C ASP A 69 5.32 -11.51 -6.14
N ILE A 70 4.66 -10.56 -6.80
CA ILE A 70 3.23 -10.31 -6.66
C ILE A 70 2.57 -10.46 -8.02
N SER A 71 1.46 -11.22 -8.10
CA SER A 71 0.69 -11.33 -9.33
C SER A 71 -0.13 -10.06 -9.58
N LEU A 72 -0.56 -9.87 -10.82
CA LEU A 72 -1.41 -8.75 -11.21
C LEU A 72 -2.69 -8.70 -10.36
N ASN A 73 -3.34 -9.83 -10.17
CA ASN A 73 -4.58 -9.91 -9.40
C ASN A 73 -4.36 -9.57 -7.92
N GLU A 74 -3.27 -10.07 -7.34
CA GLU A 74 -2.91 -9.76 -5.95
C GLU A 74 -2.64 -8.28 -5.76
N LEU A 75 -1.94 -7.66 -6.69
CA LEU A 75 -1.65 -6.24 -6.64
C LEU A 75 -2.93 -5.41 -6.78
N ASN A 76 -3.82 -5.82 -7.68
CA ASN A 76 -5.10 -5.15 -7.87
C ASN A 76 -6.00 -5.27 -6.63
N ASP A 77 -6.00 -6.42 -5.97
CA ASP A 77 -6.74 -6.61 -4.73
C ASP A 77 -6.21 -5.71 -3.62
N LEU A 78 -4.90 -5.60 -3.48
CA LEU A 78 -4.29 -4.69 -2.52
C LEU A 78 -4.68 -3.24 -2.82
N ALA A 79 -4.62 -2.85 -4.09
CA ALA A 79 -5.02 -1.50 -4.50
C ALA A 79 -6.48 -1.22 -4.14
N ALA A 80 -7.37 -2.20 -4.32
CA ALA A 80 -8.77 -2.08 -3.94
C ALA A 80 -8.94 -1.88 -2.43
N GLN A 81 -8.18 -2.62 -1.62
CA GLN A 81 -8.20 -2.45 -0.17
C GLN A 81 -7.74 -1.05 0.25
N LEU A 82 -6.67 -0.54 -0.37
CA LEU A 82 -6.15 0.80 -0.07
C LEU A 82 -7.11 1.89 -0.56
N ALA A 83 -7.78 1.69 -1.68
CA ALA A 83 -8.77 2.64 -2.20
C ALA A 83 -10.00 2.75 -1.30
N ALA A 84 -10.29 1.73 -0.50
CA ALA A 84 -11.41 1.74 0.44
C ALA A 84 -11.13 2.53 1.71
N LEU A 85 -9.88 2.94 1.94
CA LEU A 85 -9.51 3.73 3.12
C LEU A 85 -9.90 5.20 2.91
N ASP A 86 -10.47 5.82 3.93
CA ASP A 86 -10.68 7.28 3.93
C ASP A 86 -9.36 7.99 4.27
N GLU A 87 -9.40 9.32 4.33
CA GLU A 87 -8.19 10.11 4.59
C GLU A 87 -7.54 9.76 5.93
N VAL A 88 -8.32 9.65 6.99
CA VAL A 88 -7.81 9.30 8.33
C VAL A 88 -7.26 7.89 8.34
N GLN A 89 -7.98 6.95 7.75
CA GLN A 89 -7.55 5.56 7.65
C GLN A 89 -6.29 5.42 6.82
N GLY A 90 -6.14 6.21 5.76
CA GLY A 90 -4.92 6.25 4.94
C GLY A 90 -3.71 6.72 5.73
N ILE A 91 -3.87 7.74 6.57
CA ILE A 91 -2.82 8.22 7.46
C ILE A 91 -2.47 7.15 8.50
N ALA A 92 -3.47 6.48 9.06
CA ALA A 92 -3.27 5.37 10.00
C ALA A 92 -2.49 4.23 9.35
N PHE A 93 -2.84 3.89 8.11
CA PHE A 93 -2.12 2.86 7.36
C PHE A 93 -0.65 3.22 7.18
N GLU A 94 -0.35 4.45 6.74
CA GLU A 94 1.04 4.90 6.55
C GLU A 94 1.81 4.82 7.86
N GLY A 95 1.20 5.25 8.93
CA GLY A 95 1.83 5.21 10.26
C GLY A 95 2.12 3.79 10.73
N MET A 96 1.16 2.89 10.63
CA MET A 96 1.35 1.50 11.00
C MET A 96 2.37 0.79 10.09
N PHE A 97 2.38 1.14 8.82
CA PHE A 97 3.37 0.64 7.86
C PHE A 97 4.78 1.01 8.29
N SER A 98 5.01 2.25 8.70
CA SER A 98 6.33 2.69 9.16
C SER A 98 6.80 1.92 10.39
N ILE A 99 5.90 1.64 11.33
CA ILE A 99 6.22 0.83 12.50
C ILE A 99 6.54 -0.61 12.10
N GLU A 100 5.76 -1.19 11.21
CA GLU A 100 5.98 -2.56 10.76
C GLU A 100 7.32 -2.71 10.04
N VAL A 101 7.69 -1.74 9.20
CA VAL A 101 9.00 -1.71 8.54
C VAL A 101 10.11 -1.70 9.60
N GLN A 102 9.99 -0.82 10.59
CA GLN A 102 11.01 -0.71 11.65
C GLN A 102 11.10 -2.01 12.45
N ARG A 103 9.96 -2.61 12.77
CA ARG A 103 9.91 -3.88 13.48
C ARG A 103 10.60 -5.00 12.69
N LYS A 104 10.35 -5.07 11.39
CA LYS A 104 10.96 -6.07 10.51
C LYS A 104 12.47 -5.87 10.37
N VAL A 105 12.92 -4.63 10.25
CA VAL A 105 14.35 -4.31 10.20
C VAL A 105 15.04 -4.72 11.49
N ASN A 106 14.44 -4.42 12.65
CA ASN A 106 15.00 -4.77 13.95
C ASN A 106 15.01 -6.29 14.22
N ALA A 107 14.18 -7.04 13.50
CA ALA A 107 14.09 -8.49 13.62
C ALA A 107 14.95 -9.21 12.55
N ASN A 108 16.23 -8.84 12.45
CA ASN A 108 17.23 -9.48 11.57
C ASN A 108 17.02 -9.20 10.07
N GLY A 109 16.60 -7.99 9.74
CA GLY A 109 16.50 -7.58 8.34
C GLY A 109 15.36 -8.22 7.57
N GLY A 110 14.27 -8.58 8.25
CA GLY A 110 13.08 -9.10 7.60
C GLY A 110 12.46 -8.09 6.64
N VAL A 111 11.71 -8.59 5.66
CA VAL A 111 11.05 -7.74 4.66
C VAL A 111 9.54 -7.73 4.87
N ILE A 112 8.90 -6.64 4.44
CA ILE A 112 7.44 -6.54 4.41
C ILE A 112 6.91 -7.50 3.34
N THR A 113 5.92 -8.31 3.69
CA THR A 113 5.27 -9.22 2.75
C THR A 113 3.93 -8.63 2.28
N LEU A 114 3.38 -9.20 1.21
CA LEU A 114 2.04 -8.83 0.75
C LEU A 114 0.99 -9.06 1.84
N GLN A 115 1.10 -10.16 2.59
CA GLN A 115 0.17 -10.45 3.69
C GLN A 115 0.25 -9.40 4.79
N ASP A 116 1.46 -8.93 5.10
CA ASP A 116 1.65 -7.84 6.08
C ASP A 116 0.88 -6.59 5.63
N LEU A 117 0.98 -6.23 4.34
CA LEU A 117 0.27 -5.07 3.80
C LEU A 117 -1.24 -5.23 3.85
N ARG A 118 -1.74 -6.42 3.55
CA ARG A 118 -3.17 -6.73 3.64
C ARG A 118 -3.68 -6.62 5.08
N ASP A 119 -2.93 -7.17 6.02
CA ASP A 119 -3.28 -7.11 7.43
C ASP A 119 -3.32 -5.67 7.94
N LEU A 120 -2.35 -4.86 7.54
CA LEU A 120 -2.32 -3.43 7.88
C LEU A 120 -3.53 -2.68 7.29
N ALA A 121 -3.89 -2.99 6.04
CA ALA A 121 -5.05 -2.36 5.40
C ALA A 121 -6.35 -2.73 6.11
N VAL A 122 -6.50 -3.99 6.54
CA VAL A 122 -7.65 -4.43 7.31
C VAL A 122 -7.70 -3.71 8.65
N SER A 123 -6.58 -3.62 9.37
CA SER A 123 -6.50 -2.93 10.65
C SER A 123 -6.85 -1.44 10.50
N ALA A 124 -6.32 -0.79 9.47
CA ALA A 124 -6.61 0.63 9.21
C ALA A 124 -8.09 0.87 8.92
N LYS A 125 -8.76 -0.10 8.29
CA LYS A 125 -10.19 0.01 7.93
C LYS A 125 -11.12 -0.29 9.11
N THR A 126 -10.77 -1.26 9.96
CA THR A 126 -11.67 -1.79 10.98
C THR A 126 -11.46 -1.19 12.36
N ASP A 127 -10.23 -0.80 12.68
CA ASP A 127 -9.90 -0.23 13.98
C ASP A 127 -10.21 1.26 14.02
N CYS A 128 -10.48 1.79 15.21
CA CYS A 128 -10.69 3.21 15.41
C CYS A 128 -9.35 3.88 15.74
N TYR A 129 -8.99 4.90 14.95
CA TYR A 129 -7.75 5.63 15.13
C TYR A 129 -8.02 7.12 15.26
N HIS A 130 -7.18 7.78 16.07
CA HIS A 130 -7.07 9.22 16.10
C HIS A 130 -5.74 9.63 15.49
N VAL A 131 -5.78 10.59 14.58
CA VAL A 131 -4.59 11.20 14.03
C VAL A 131 -4.31 12.47 14.81
N VAL A 132 -3.10 12.57 15.36
CA VAL A 132 -2.70 13.69 16.20
C VAL A 132 -1.48 14.36 15.53
N ASP A 133 -1.61 15.66 15.29
CA ASP A 133 -0.49 16.48 14.84
C ASP A 133 0.16 17.07 16.09
N ALA A 134 1.28 16.52 16.48
CA ALA A 134 2.04 16.97 17.66
C ALA A 134 3.28 17.72 17.21
N ALA A 135 3.43 18.98 17.65
CA ALA A 135 4.54 19.81 17.27
C ALA A 135 5.85 19.34 17.91
N ASP A 136 5.78 18.71 19.07
CA ASP A 136 6.95 18.19 19.78
C ASP A 136 6.59 17.00 20.67
N ASP A 137 7.60 16.39 21.27
CA ASP A 137 7.42 15.21 22.13
C ASP A 137 6.61 15.53 23.40
N ALA A 138 6.67 16.77 23.89
CA ALA A 138 5.90 17.16 25.07
C ALA A 138 4.40 17.19 24.77
N GLN A 139 4.00 17.68 23.60
CA GLN A 139 2.59 17.64 23.19
C GLN A 139 2.12 16.20 23.01
N LEU A 140 2.94 15.36 22.43
CA LEU A 140 2.64 13.96 22.25
C LEU A 140 2.51 13.25 23.58
N GLY A 141 3.40 13.52 24.53
CA GLY A 141 3.33 12.97 25.88
C GLY A 141 2.05 13.38 26.61
N ARG A 142 1.62 14.63 26.46
CA ARG A 142 0.35 15.09 27.03
C ARG A 142 -0.85 14.35 26.43
N PHE A 143 -0.85 14.15 25.12
CA PHE A 143 -1.90 13.37 24.48
C PHE A 143 -1.96 11.95 25.05
N TYR A 144 -0.83 11.30 25.23
CA TYR A 144 -0.76 9.96 25.84
C TYR A 144 -1.30 9.97 27.27
N ALA A 145 -0.93 10.94 28.07
CA ALA A 145 -1.37 11.04 29.45
C ALA A 145 -2.90 11.19 29.54
N GLU A 146 -3.49 11.96 28.63
CA GLU A 146 -4.93 12.16 28.57
C GLU A 146 -5.70 10.93 28.06
N ASN A 147 -5.03 10.07 27.28
CA ASN A 147 -5.65 8.91 26.64
C ASN A 147 -4.96 7.60 27.07
N ALA A 148 -4.61 7.49 28.35
CA ALA A 148 -3.81 6.38 28.88
C ALA A 148 -4.44 5.00 28.68
N SER A 149 -5.75 4.91 28.43
CA SER A 149 -6.45 3.65 28.19
C SER A 149 -6.37 3.19 26.72
N THR A 150 -5.81 3.99 25.83
CA THR A 150 -5.75 3.66 24.40
C THR A 150 -4.43 2.99 24.04
N SER A 151 -4.48 2.02 23.12
CA SER A 151 -3.28 1.52 22.46
C SER A 151 -2.79 2.56 21.49
N SER A 152 -1.48 2.75 21.40
CA SER A 152 -0.98 3.81 20.55
C SER A 152 0.37 3.46 19.95
N ASN A 153 0.55 3.91 18.72
CA ASN A 153 1.81 3.88 17.99
C ASN A 153 2.19 5.32 17.70
N THR A 154 3.43 5.70 18.02
CA THR A 154 3.85 7.09 18.04
C THR A 154 4.88 7.37 16.97
N TYR A 155 4.70 8.46 16.24
CA TYR A 155 5.64 9.00 15.25
C TYR A 155 6.03 10.40 15.68
N SER A 156 7.20 10.87 15.24
CA SER A 156 7.81 12.10 15.74
C SER A 156 6.92 13.35 15.66
N ARG A 157 6.02 13.44 14.69
CA ARG A 157 5.13 14.61 14.56
C ARG A 157 3.68 14.22 14.31
N LEU A 158 3.47 13.04 13.79
CA LEU A 158 2.16 12.54 13.48
C LEU A 158 1.98 11.24 14.25
N SER A 159 0.92 11.16 15.03
CA SER A 159 0.65 9.98 15.83
C SER A 159 -0.69 9.39 15.45
N VAL A 160 -0.75 8.06 15.47
CA VAL A 160 -1.97 7.31 15.25
C VAL A 160 -2.23 6.50 16.50
N CYS A 161 -3.39 6.71 17.13
CA CYS A 161 -3.80 5.99 18.33
C CYS A 161 -5.02 5.14 18.04
N SER A 162 -4.98 3.89 18.47
CA SER A 162 -6.15 3.01 18.44
C SER A 162 -7.03 3.32 19.64
N VAL A 163 -8.32 3.50 19.40
CA VAL A 163 -9.33 3.69 20.44
C VAL A 163 -10.16 2.43 20.49
N SER A 164 -10.07 1.74 21.59
CA SER A 164 -10.83 0.50 21.80
C SER A 164 -12.19 0.76 22.44
#